data_3cac8e4161442932a892a8ebcf7a30ab
#
_entry.id   3cac8e4161442932a892a8ebcf7a30ab
#
_cell.length_a   1.000
_cell.length_b   1.000
_cell.length_c   1.000
_cell.angle_alpha   90.00
_cell.angle_beta   90.00
_cell.angle_gamma   90.00
#
_symmetry.space_group_name_H-M   'P 1'
#
loop_
_entity.id
_entity.type
_entity.pdbx_description
1 polymer ?
#
loop_
_entity_poly.entity_id
_entity_poly.type
_entity_poly.pdbx_seq_one_letter_code
_entity_poly.pdbx_strand_id
1 'polypeptide(L)'
;MAHDPAIRQVGEDALIRRLLPLMTVNDGLITGPGDDCAVARGARGADLLLKTDCVVEGMHFLSGTEPELIGRKALARAVSDIGAMGGVPRHALVTLLIHADRPVSQVEGIYTGMRR
;
A
#
# COMPACT_ATOMS: atom_id res chain seq x y z
N MET A 1 -14.53 9.58 22.87
CA MET A 1 -13.81 8.74 21.89
C MET A 1 -14.01 9.35 20.53
N ALA A 2 -12.94 9.51 19.76
CA ALA A 2 -13.07 9.97 18.38
C ALA A 2 -13.84 8.91 17.57
N HIS A 3 -14.85 9.35 16.84
CA HIS A 3 -15.64 8.47 15.97
C HIS A 3 -14.76 8.01 14.82
N ASP A 4 -14.59 6.69 14.66
CA ASP A 4 -13.90 6.09 13.52
C ASP A 4 -14.92 5.84 12.40
N PRO A 5 -14.95 6.67 11.36
CA PRO A 5 -15.97 6.59 10.33
C PRO A 5 -15.75 5.38 9.41
N ALA A 6 -16.83 4.82 8.87
CA ALA A 6 -16.74 3.85 7.79
C ALA A 6 -16.26 4.55 6.50
N ILE A 7 -15.60 3.79 5.62
CA ILE A 7 -15.05 4.31 4.35
C ILE A 7 -16.11 5.02 3.50
N ARG A 8 -17.33 4.46 3.42
CA ARG A 8 -18.44 5.09 2.69
C ARG A 8 -18.82 6.49 3.18
N GLN A 9 -18.51 6.82 4.46
CA GLN A 9 -18.84 8.11 5.06
C GLN A 9 -17.83 9.20 4.68
N VAL A 10 -16.61 8.82 4.34
CA VAL A 10 -15.55 9.78 3.98
C VAL A 10 -15.36 9.89 2.47
N GLY A 11 -15.61 8.84 1.72
CA GLY A 11 -15.38 8.79 0.27
C GLY A 11 -13.90 8.63 -0.11
N GLU A 12 -13.66 8.39 -1.40
CA GLU A 12 -12.34 8.04 -1.94
C GLU A 12 -11.31 9.16 -1.75
N ASP A 13 -11.64 10.38 -2.20
CA ASP A 13 -10.69 11.50 -2.15
C ASP A 13 -10.26 11.85 -0.72
N ALA A 14 -11.20 11.81 0.24
CA ALA A 14 -10.87 12.10 1.62
C ALA A 14 -10.06 10.96 2.25
N LEU A 15 -10.33 9.71 1.86
CA LEU A 15 -9.52 8.57 2.29
C LEU A 15 -8.09 8.68 1.76
N ILE A 16 -7.90 8.95 0.46
CA ILE A 16 -6.58 9.13 -0.14
C ILE A 16 -5.81 10.24 0.59
N ARG A 17 -6.43 11.41 0.84
CA ARG A 17 -5.76 12.49 1.59
C ARG A 17 -5.30 12.08 2.98
N ARG A 18 -6.02 11.20 3.67
CA ARG A 18 -5.60 10.65 4.97
C ARG A 18 -4.40 9.70 4.86
N LEU A 19 -4.29 9.00 3.73
CA LEU A 19 -3.21 8.04 3.50
C LEU A 19 -1.91 8.69 3.03
N LEU A 20 -1.97 9.85 2.37
CA LEU A 20 -0.78 10.53 1.85
C LEU A 20 0.35 10.68 2.89
N PRO A 21 0.11 11.10 4.15
CA PRO A 21 1.16 11.20 5.15
C PRO A 21 1.75 9.85 5.58
N LEU A 22 1.05 8.76 5.32
CA LEU A 22 1.50 7.39 5.62
C LEU A 22 2.33 6.79 4.48
N MET A 23 2.31 7.41 3.30
CA MET A 23 3.07 6.95 2.15
C MET A 23 4.49 7.49 2.20
N THR A 24 5.47 6.61 1.99
CA THR A 24 6.87 7.01 1.92
C THR A 24 7.24 7.36 0.49
N VAL A 25 7.86 8.50 0.28
CA VAL A 25 8.43 8.91 -1.00
C VAL A 25 9.96 8.96 -0.91
N ASN A 26 10.64 8.76 -2.02
CA ASN A 26 12.10 8.83 -2.12
C ASN A 26 12.53 9.60 -3.36
N ASP A 27 13.83 9.87 -3.48
CA ASP A 27 14.42 10.66 -4.57
C ASP A 27 14.23 10.05 -5.98
N GLY A 28 13.83 8.78 -6.05
CA GLY A 28 13.50 8.11 -7.30
C GLY A 28 12.14 8.50 -7.87
N LEU A 29 11.28 9.18 -7.10
CA LEU A 29 9.99 9.66 -7.57
C LEU A 29 10.09 11.08 -8.10
N ILE A 30 9.63 11.28 -9.34
CA ILE A 30 9.46 12.59 -9.98
C ILE A 30 8.10 13.17 -9.62
N THR A 31 7.06 12.31 -9.71
CA THR A 31 5.69 12.61 -9.27
C THR A 31 5.26 11.51 -8.33
N GLY A 32 4.98 11.86 -7.09
CA GLY A 32 4.54 10.94 -6.05
C GLY A 32 3.02 10.71 -6.05
N PRO A 33 2.49 10.17 -4.95
CA PRO A 33 1.05 9.94 -4.79
C PRO A 33 0.27 11.26 -4.76
N GLY A 34 -0.95 11.23 -5.31
CA GLY A 34 -1.86 12.38 -5.35
C GLY A 34 -2.17 12.92 -6.75
N ASP A 35 -1.58 12.34 -7.79
CA ASP A 35 -1.91 12.61 -9.20
C ASP A 35 -2.41 11.31 -9.85
N ASP A 36 -2.84 11.38 -11.11
CA ASP A 36 -3.38 10.22 -11.86
C ASP A 36 -2.38 9.08 -12.01
N CYS A 37 -1.09 9.40 -12.10
CA CYS A 37 -0.01 8.43 -12.16
C CYS A 37 1.19 8.86 -11.31
N ALA A 38 1.89 7.90 -10.72
CA ALA A 38 3.23 8.12 -10.20
C ALA A 38 4.26 8.10 -11.34
N VAL A 39 5.27 8.99 -11.28
CA VAL A 39 6.39 9.00 -12.22
C VAL A 39 7.67 8.69 -11.45
N ALA A 40 8.30 7.58 -11.79
CA ALA A 40 9.56 7.14 -11.18
C ALA A 40 10.72 7.24 -12.15
N ARG A 41 11.93 7.53 -11.65
CA ARG A 41 13.16 7.46 -12.44
C ARG A 41 13.55 6.01 -12.68
N GLY A 42 13.78 5.67 -13.95
CA GLY A 42 14.47 4.45 -14.31
C GLY A 42 15.98 4.58 -14.06
N ALA A 43 16.64 3.48 -13.69
CA ALA A 43 18.10 3.43 -13.67
C ALA A 43 18.64 3.14 -15.08
N ARG A 44 19.60 3.95 -15.56
CA ARG A 44 20.25 3.69 -16.85
C ARG A 44 21.08 2.41 -16.76
N GLY A 45 20.91 1.51 -17.75
CA GLY A 45 21.69 0.28 -17.85
C GLY A 45 21.33 -0.82 -16.84
N ALA A 46 20.16 -0.73 -16.22
CA ALA A 46 19.62 -1.77 -15.34
C ALA A 46 18.24 -2.22 -15.83
N ASP A 47 17.98 -3.50 -15.68
CA ASP A 47 16.64 -4.07 -15.94
C ASP A 47 15.67 -3.66 -14.84
N LEU A 48 14.41 -3.47 -15.20
CA LEU A 48 13.33 -3.17 -14.29
C LEU A 48 12.57 -4.45 -13.96
N LEU A 49 12.59 -4.84 -12.68
CA LEU A 49 11.76 -5.93 -12.18
C LEU A 49 10.38 -5.38 -11.81
N LEU A 50 9.35 -5.97 -12.39
CA LEU A 50 7.95 -5.64 -12.12
C LEU A 50 7.27 -6.84 -11.46
N LYS A 51 6.59 -6.59 -10.36
CA LYS A 51 5.86 -7.61 -9.60
C LYS A 51 4.53 -7.06 -9.12
N THR A 52 3.48 -7.85 -9.29
CA THR A 52 2.20 -7.66 -8.62
C THR A 52 1.92 -8.85 -7.70
N ASP A 53 1.33 -8.59 -6.57
CA ASP A 53 0.83 -9.61 -5.65
C ASP A 53 -0.41 -9.09 -4.92
N CYS A 54 -1.15 -9.97 -4.28
CA CYS A 54 -2.31 -9.59 -3.50
C CYS A 54 -2.44 -10.43 -2.23
N VAL A 55 -3.10 -9.87 -1.24
CA VAL A 55 -3.61 -10.59 -0.08
C VAL A 55 -5.12 -10.44 -0.01
N VAL A 56 -5.82 -11.52 0.27
CA VAL A 56 -7.28 -11.60 0.25
C VAL A 56 -7.76 -12.10 1.61
N GLU A 57 -8.73 -11.41 2.20
CA GLU A 57 -9.38 -11.84 3.44
C GLU A 57 -10.01 -13.24 3.27
N GLY A 58 -9.87 -14.08 4.26
CA GLY A 58 -10.33 -15.46 4.23
C GLY A 58 -9.40 -16.46 3.54
N MET A 59 -8.43 -15.97 2.74
CA MET A 59 -7.41 -16.81 2.08
C MET A 59 -6.01 -16.58 2.65
N HIS A 60 -5.60 -15.33 2.78
CA HIS A 60 -4.25 -14.96 3.18
C HIS A 60 -4.18 -14.37 4.58
N PHE A 61 -5.30 -13.90 5.10
CA PHE A 61 -5.47 -13.45 6.48
C PHE A 61 -6.93 -13.64 6.91
N LEU A 62 -7.16 -13.73 8.20
CA LEU A 62 -8.50 -13.91 8.77
C LEU A 62 -9.16 -12.56 9.06
N SER A 63 -10.49 -12.54 9.08
CA SER A 63 -11.26 -11.42 9.61
C SER A 63 -10.82 -11.14 11.05
N GLY A 64 -10.59 -9.88 11.39
CA GLY A 64 -10.08 -9.48 12.70
C GLY A 64 -8.56 -9.50 12.86
N THR A 65 -7.81 -9.88 11.81
CA THR A 65 -6.35 -9.70 11.80
C THR A 65 -6.00 -8.21 11.94
N GLU A 66 -5.03 -7.90 12.77
CA GLU A 66 -4.52 -6.54 12.95
C GLU A 66 -4.12 -5.91 11.61
N PRO A 67 -4.62 -4.72 11.28
CA PRO A 67 -4.40 -4.10 9.98
C PRO A 67 -2.92 -3.91 9.62
N GLU A 68 -2.09 -3.58 10.59
CA GLU A 68 -0.64 -3.45 10.39
C GLU A 68 0.00 -4.76 9.92
N LEU A 69 -0.46 -5.90 10.44
CA LEU A 69 0.05 -7.21 10.02
C LEU A 69 -0.38 -7.54 8.59
N ILE A 70 -1.60 -7.12 8.19
CA ILE A 70 -2.07 -7.29 6.81
C ILE A 70 -1.18 -6.50 5.84
N GLY A 71 -0.93 -5.23 6.14
CA GLY A 71 -0.08 -4.36 5.32
C GLY A 71 1.35 -4.88 5.20
N ARG A 72 1.93 -5.26 6.32
CA ARG A 72 3.28 -5.85 6.36
C ARG A 72 3.36 -7.14 5.53
N LYS A 73 2.38 -8.03 5.66
CA LYS A 73 2.33 -9.28 4.87
C LYS A 73 2.18 -9.00 3.38
N ALA A 74 1.31 -8.06 3.00
CA ALA A 74 1.08 -7.72 1.60
C ALA A 74 2.37 -7.22 0.92
N LEU A 75 3.06 -6.29 1.54
CA LEU A 75 4.31 -5.75 1.00
C LEU A 75 5.44 -6.79 1.02
N ALA A 76 5.59 -7.53 2.11
CA ALA A 76 6.65 -8.54 2.26
C ALA A 76 6.59 -9.62 1.18
N ARG A 77 5.40 -10.03 0.74
CA ARG A 77 5.24 -11.00 -0.36
C ARG A 77 5.85 -10.49 -1.67
N ALA A 78 5.53 -9.27 -2.06
CA ALA A 78 6.07 -8.67 -3.28
C ALA A 78 7.59 -8.42 -3.18
N VAL A 79 8.05 -7.90 -2.04
CA VAL A 79 9.48 -7.65 -1.77
C VAL A 79 10.29 -8.95 -1.80
N SER A 80 9.75 -10.03 -1.24
CA SER A 80 10.40 -11.35 -1.25
C SER A 80 10.68 -11.84 -2.68
N ASP A 81 9.74 -11.67 -3.59
CA ASP A 81 9.90 -12.08 -4.98
C ASP A 81 10.93 -11.21 -5.73
N ILE A 82 10.94 -9.91 -5.48
CA ILE A 82 11.99 -9.01 -6.02
C ILE A 82 13.37 -9.43 -5.51
N GLY A 83 13.47 -9.74 -4.21
CA GLY A 83 14.72 -10.23 -3.62
C GLY A 83 15.18 -11.57 -4.19
N ALA A 84 14.26 -12.51 -4.44
CA ALA A 84 14.55 -13.80 -5.05
C ALA A 84 15.14 -13.67 -6.46
N MET A 85 14.79 -12.61 -7.18
CA MET A 85 15.34 -12.27 -8.50
C MET A 85 16.60 -11.39 -8.44
N GLY A 86 17.16 -11.18 -7.24
CA GLY A 86 18.37 -10.36 -7.04
C GLY A 86 18.14 -8.86 -7.21
N GLY A 87 16.87 -8.41 -7.15
CA GLY A 87 16.50 -7.01 -7.32
C GLY A 87 16.49 -6.22 -6.01
N VAL A 88 16.43 -4.90 -6.16
CA VAL A 88 16.28 -3.96 -5.05
C VAL A 88 14.89 -3.33 -5.15
N PRO A 89 13.99 -3.55 -4.18
CA PRO A 89 12.67 -2.93 -4.20
C PRO A 89 12.81 -1.42 -4.00
N ARG A 90 12.13 -0.63 -4.82
CA ARG A 90 12.20 0.83 -4.79
C ARG A 90 10.85 1.50 -4.63
N HIS A 91 9.85 1.03 -5.36
CA HIS A 91 8.53 1.61 -5.41
C HIS A 91 7.47 0.53 -5.34
N ALA A 92 6.35 0.84 -4.72
CA ALA A 92 5.17 -0.01 -4.70
C ALA A 92 3.94 0.78 -5.16
N LEU A 93 3.12 0.14 -5.98
CA LEU A 93 1.76 0.58 -6.27
C LEU A 93 0.81 -0.26 -5.43
N VAL A 94 -0.16 0.38 -4.81
CA VAL A 94 -1.13 -0.28 -3.94
C VAL A 94 -2.53 -0.14 -4.53
N THR A 95 -3.18 -1.27 -4.76
CA THR A 95 -4.60 -1.32 -5.11
C THR A 95 -5.36 -1.91 -3.92
N LEU A 96 -6.36 -1.19 -3.43
CA LEU A 96 -7.24 -1.64 -2.35
C LEU A 96 -8.62 -1.97 -2.90
N LEU A 97 -9.05 -3.21 -2.67
CA LEU A 97 -10.44 -3.62 -2.82
C LEU A 97 -10.95 -3.94 -1.42
N ILE A 98 -11.68 -3.01 -0.84
CA ILE A 98 -12.13 -3.09 0.54
C ILE A 98 -13.61 -2.75 0.63
N HIS A 99 -14.33 -3.45 1.51
CA HIS A 99 -15.75 -3.21 1.70
C HIS A 99 -15.99 -1.82 2.30
N ALA A 100 -16.96 -1.10 1.74
CA ALA A 100 -17.25 0.30 2.09
C ALA A 100 -17.68 0.51 3.55
N ASP A 101 -18.10 -0.54 4.24
CA ASP A 101 -18.49 -0.51 5.66
C ASP A 101 -17.31 -0.67 6.62
N ARG A 102 -16.12 -0.96 6.11
CA ARG A 102 -14.93 -1.06 6.97
C ARG A 102 -14.54 0.31 7.52
N PRO A 103 -14.00 0.37 8.74
CA PRO A 103 -13.55 1.61 9.34
C PRO A 103 -12.32 2.15 8.61
N VAL A 104 -12.18 3.46 8.56
CA VAL A 104 -11.03 4.14 7.96
C VAL A 104 -9.72 3.75 8.64
N SER A 105 -9.73 3.56 9.96
CA SER A 105 -8.57 3.12 10.74
C SER A 105 -7.98 1.80 10.25
N GLN A 106 -8.80 0.91 9.68
CA GLN A 106 -8.30 -0.34 9.10
C GLN A 106 -7.38 -0.06 7.91
N VAL A 107 -7.74 0.87 7.05
CA VAL A 107 -6.92 1.25 5.89
C VAL A 107 -5.65 1.98 6.34
N GLU A 108 -5.77 2.91 7.28
CA GLU A 108 -4.64 3.62 7.87
C GLU A 108 -3.64 2.64 8.53
N GLY A 109 -4.15 1.63 9.24
CA GLY A 109 -3.34 0.57 9.84
C GLY A 109 -2.62 -0.28 8.79
N ILE A 110 -3.27 -0.64 7.68
CA ILE A 110 -2.64 -1.36 6.55
C ILE A 110 -1.46 -0.56 6.01
N TYR A 111 -1.64 0.73 5.72
CA TYR A 111 -0.54 1.58 5.24
C TYR A 111 0.57 1.77 6.28
N THR A 112 0.22 1.87 7.55
CA THR A 112 1.21 1.90 8.64
C THR A 112 2.07 0.63 8.66
N GLY A 113 1.44 -0.53 8.46
CA GLY A 113 2.14 -1.82 8.38
C GLY A 113 3.07 -1.93 7.18
N MET A 114 2.73 -1.32 6.04
CA MET A 114 3.58 -1.28 4.85
C MET A 114 4.85 -0.43 5.04
N ARG A 115 4.85 0.52 5.98
CA ARG A 115 6.02 1.38 6.25
C ARG A 115 7.11 0.72 7.10
N ARG A 116 6.79 -0.39 7.76
CA ARG A 116 7.68 -1.12 8.69
C ARG A 116 8.31 -2.33 8.03
#